data_79adfe33a5197a20e7cca054ea4ef736
#
_entry.id   79adfe33a5197a20e7cca054ea4ef736
#
_cell.length_a   1.000
_cell.length_b   1.000
_cell.length_c   1.000
_cell.angle_alpha   90.00
_cell.angle_beta   90.00
_cell.angle_gamma   90.00
#
_symmetry.space_group_name_H-M   'P 1'
#
loop_
_entity.id
_entity.type
_entity.pdbx_description
1 polymer ?
#
loop_
_entity_poly.entity_id
_entity_poly.type
_entity_poly.pdbx_seq_one_letter_code
_entity_poly.pdbx_strand_id
1 'polypeptide(L)'
;VNKVCASGLIAVAHGARLISGGDAEVVVSGGMESMSNAPYVAQGARFGYRFGDATLIDMMIMDGLLDPYSGLTMAAAAAKVSAELGITREAQDEFAYESQLRAARATESGELRDEIVPLRIAKKGKGKLVLDALPAQARARIPVHASANGSASLWDHVTPPEMRPDPKRFSPYVTGDVPFTLVERDEPIRADASLEAMRKLAPLDPGGTLTAANAPGVNDGAAALVLSSADYARSHGYEPLGTIVDHACAAWDPAYLQLVPAMAAYKLLERNGLTPAQIDIWEVNEAFAAVAWSTAIRLGIDPKKINLLGGAVAFGHPLGASGARIAASVVHQLRRRGGGYGVATICSGGGQGDALLIKVG
;
A
#
# COMPACT_ATOMS: atom_id res chain seq x y z
N VAL A 1 2.45 12.99 4.92
CA VAL A 1 1.68 13.06 3.66
C VAL A 1 0.39 12.29 3.82
N ASN A 2 -0.74 12.85 3.40
CA ASN A 2 -2.00 12.13 3.28
C ASN A 2 -2.55 12.31 1.87
N LYS A 3 -2.79 11.22 1.17
CA LYS A 3 -3.45 11.10 -0.12
C LYS A 3 -4.31 9.84 -0.14
N VAL A 4 -5.01 9.57 0.96
CA VAL A 4 -5.83 8.37 1.16
C VAL A 4 -5.05 7.11 0.71
N CYS A 5 -5.59 6.29 -0.22
CA CYS A 5 -4.96 5.04 -0.68
C CYS A 5 -3.58 5.25 -1.33
N ALA A 6 -3.31 6.39 -1.96
CA ALA A 6 -2.03 6.67 -2.62
C ALA A 6 -0.96 7.23 -1.66
N SER A 7 -1.25 7.41 -0.35
CA SER A 7 -0.32 8.02 0.60
C SER A 7 1.06 7.37 0.61
N GLY A 8 1.13 6.04 0.64
CA GLY A 8 2.39 5.31 0.63
C GLY A 8 3.17 5.50 -0.69
N LEU A 9 2.49 5.51 -1.84
CA LEU A 9 3.16 5.68 -3.13
C LEU A 9 3.70 7.10 -3.31
N ILE A 10 2.89 8.12 -2.95
CA ILE A 10 3.34 9.52 -3.03
C ILE A 10 4.45 9.82 -2.00
N ALA A 11 4.46 9.17 -0.84
CA ALA A 11 5.57 9.28 0.11
C ALA A 11 6.88 8.78 -0.51
N VAL A 12 6.85 7.65 -1.23
CA VAL A 12 8.02 7.13 -1.97
C VAL A 12 8.47 8.12 -3.06
N ALA A 13 7.53 8.66 -3.85
CA ALA A 13 7.84 9.65 -4.89
C ALA A 13 8.41 10.95 -4.28
N HIS A 14 7.91 11.42 -3.15
CA HIS A 14 8.46 12.59 -2.46
C HIS A 14 9.85 12.33 -1.90
N GLY A 15 10.08 11.14 -1.30
CA GLY A 15 11.42 10.74 -0.86
C GLY A 15 12.45 10.77 -1.99
N ALA A 16 12.07 10.25 -3.18
CA ALA A 16 12.92 10.31 -4.37
C ALA A 16 13.19 11.75 -4.81
N ARG A 17 12.19 12.65 -4.73
CA ARG A 17 12.36 14.07 -5.07
C ARG A 17 13.28 14.81 -4.09
N LEU A 18 13.17 14.55 -2.79
CA LEU A 18 14.08 15.14 -1.79
C LEU A 18 15.53 14.74 -2.07
N ILE A 19 15.77 13.49 -2.43
CA ILE A 19 17.11 13.01 -2.80
C ILE A 19 17.57 13.67 -4.10
N SER A 20 16.74 13.71 -5.13
CA SER A 20 17.09 14.33 -6.42
C SER A 20 17.30 15.83 -6.30
N GLY A 21 16.62 16.51 -5.39
CA GLY A 21 16.79 17.94 -5.06
C GLY A 21 18.01 18.24 -4.22
N GLY A 22 18.67 17.23 -3.66
CA GLY A 22 19.82 17.41 -2.77
C GLY A 22 19.44 17.75 -1.32
N ASP A 23 18.15 17.68 -0.96
CA ASP A 23 17.68 17.96 0.40
C ASP A 23 17.97 16.81 1.37
N ALA A 24 18.18 15.59 0.85
CA ALA A 24 18.48 14.40 1.63
C ALA A 24 19.33 13.41 0.83
N GLU A 25 20.21 12.68 1.50
CA GLU A 25 20.98 11.58 0.88
C GLU A 25 20.28 10.23 1.01
N VAL A 26 19.57 10.02 2.13
CA VAL A 26 18.81 8.81 2.46
C VAL A 26 17.46 9.19 3.03
N VAL A 27 16.41 8.54 2.56
CA VAL A 27 15.04 8.74 3.04
C VAL A 27 14.39 7.38 3.30
N VAL A 28 13.78 7.21 4.46
CA VAL A 28 12.86 6.10 4.70
C VAL A 28 11.46 6.57 4.33
N SER A 29 10.90 5.97 3.29
CA SER A 29 9.57 6.29 2.78
C SER A 29 8.64 5.08 2.91
N GLY A 30 7.38 5.33 3.18
CA GLY A 30 6.42 4.25 3.30
C GLY A 30 5.04 4.74 3.69
N GLY A 31 4.25 3.83 4.20
CA GLY A 31 2.92 4.13 4.69
C GLY A 31 2.43 3.06 5.65
N MET A 32 1.46 3.43 6.45
CA MET A 32 0.80 2.53 7.39
C MET A 32 -0.68 2.90 7.50
N GLU A 33 -1.48 1.93 7.85
CA GLU A 33 -2.89 2.13 8.15
C GLU A 33 -3.31 1.16 9.25
N SER A 34 -4.14 1.64 10.16
CA SER A 34 -4.79 0.79 11.16
C SER A 34 -6.30 1.03 11.09
N MET A 35 -6.93 0.41 10.10
CA MET A 35 -8.37 0.53 9.88
C MET A 35 -9.17 -0.05 11.04
N SER A 36 -8.64 -1.08 11.70
CA SER A 36 -9.28 -1.69 12.88
C SER A 36 -9.34 -0.74 14.10
N ASN A 37 -8.50 0.31 14.12
CA ASN A 37 -8.49 1.33 15.17
C ASN A 37 -9.16 2.65 14.75
N ALA A 38 -9.80 2.70 13.58
CA ALA A 38 -10.56 3.89 13.17
C ALA A 38 -11.66 4.19 14.19
N PRO A 39 -11.73 5.42 14.73
CA PRO A 39 -12.69 5.75 15.78
C PRO A 39 -14.09 6.00 15.25
N TYR A 40 -15.07 5.87 16.12
CA TYR A 40 -16.38 6.49 15.93
C TYR A 40 -16.39 7.86 16.59
N VAL A 41 -16.95 8.87 15.92
CA VAL A 41 -17.02 10.24 16.42
C VAL A 41 -18.46 10.70 16.62
N ALA A 42 -18.67 11.47 17.66
CA ALA A 42 -19.93 12.14 17.92
C ALA A 42 -19.85 13.59 17.41
N GLN A 43 -20.45 13.84 16.26
CA GLN A 43 -20.45 15.17 15.64
C GLN A 43 -21.23 16.17 16.51
N GLY A 44 -20.65 17.35 16.75
CA GLY A 44 -21.30 18.38 17.60
C GLY A 44 -21.10 18.21 19.10
N ALA A 45 -20.53 17.09 19.56
CA ALA A 45 -20.29 16.80 20.99
C ALA A 45 -19.48 17.90 21.70
N ARG A 46 -18.59 18.61 21.00
CA ARG A 46 -17.77 19.70 21.54
C ARG A 46 -18.67 20.85 22.10
N PHE A 47 -19.82 21.06 21.51
CA PHE A 47 -20.75 22.09 21.92
C PHE A 47 -21.89 21.56 22.80
N GLY A 48 -21.88 20.26 23.08
CA GLY A 48 -22.88 19.56 23.92
C GLY A 48 -24.14 19.17 23.14
N TYR A 49 -24.78 18.09 23.60
CA TYR A 49 -26.12 17.68 23.18
C TYR A 49 -27.11 18.13 24.27
N ARG A 50 -28.13 18.87 23.89
CA ARG A 50 -29.10 19.40 24.85
C ARG A 50 -30.32 18.52 25.02
N PHE A 51 -30.84 17.99 23.91
CA PHE A 51 -32.05 17.17 23.88
C PHE A 51 -32.11 16.31 22.63
N GLY A 52 -32.56 15.06 22.78
CA GLY A 52 -32.66 14.11 21.68
C GLY A 52 -31.42 13.19 21.53
N ASP A 53 -31.52 12.30 20.55
CA ASP A 53 -30.46 11.29 20.25
C ASP A 53 -29.24 11.90 19.58
N ALA A 54 -28.11 11.22 19.71
CA ALA A 54 -26.88 11.52 18.99
C ALA A 54 -26.43 10.30 18.16
N THR A 55 -25.97 10.55 16.94
CA THR A 55 -25.42 9.53 16.05
C THR A 55 -23.89 9.49 16.18
N LEU A 56 -23.33 8.28 16.26
CA LEU A 56 -21.90 8.05 16.10
C LEU A 56 -21.59 7.81 14.62
N ILE A 57 -20.58 8.49 14.13
CA ILE A 57 -20.13 8.39 12.73
C ILE A 57 -18.87 7.52 12.69
N ASP A 58 -18.88 6.49 11.86
CA ASP A 58 -17.71 5.65 11.58
C ASP A 58 -16.71 6.43 10.71
N MET A 59 -15.54 6.75 11.29
CA MET A 59 -14.50 7.52 10.60
C MET A 59 -13.81 6.72 9.49
N MET A 60 -13.82 5.40 9.55
CA MET A 60 -13.32 4.58 8.45
C MET A 60 -14.15 4.80 7.17
N ILE A 61 -15.47 4.88 7.32
CA ILE A 61 -16.37 5.21 6.20
C ILE A 61 -16.21 6.68 5.80
N MET A 62 -16.29 7.59 6.76
CA MET A 62 -16.34 9.04 6.50
C MET A 62 -15.06 9.56 5.83
N ASP A 63 -13.88 9.12 6.30
CA ASP A 63 -12.58 9.63 5.81
C ASP A 63 -11.96 8.77 4.71
N GLY A 64 -12.31 7.48 4.65
CA GLY A 64 -11.64 6.53 3.75
C GLY A 64 -12.51 5.98 2.62
N LEU A 65 -13.80 5.79 2.85
CA LEU A 65 -14.67 5.02 1.95
C LEU A 65 -15.87 5.81 1.40
N LEU A 66 -16.05 7.06 1.80
CA LEU A 66 -17.09 7.95 1.27
C LEU A 66 -16.45 9.02 0.41
N ASP A 67 -17.01 9.25 -0.77
CA ASP A 67 -16.68 10.41 -1.57
C ASP A 67 -17.55 11.61 -1.12
N PRO A 68 -16.97 12.67 -0.53
CA PRO A 68 -17.72 13.79 -0.02
C PRO A 68 -18.34 14.67 -1.12
N TYR A 69 -17.88 14.53 -2.37
CA TYR A 69 -18.37 15.33 -3.50
C TYR A 69 -19.63 14.72 -4.12
N SER A 70 -19.62 13.41 -4.35
CA SER A 70 -20.78 12.70 -4.91
C SER A 70 -21.73 12.14 -3.85
N GLY A 71 -21.28 12.02 -2.60
CA GLY A 71 -22.00 11.33 -1.54
C GLY A 71 -22.09 9.81 -1.69
N LEU A 72 -21.36 9.24 -2.66
CA LEU A 72 -21.31 7.81 -2.91
C LEU A 72 -20.23 7.16 -2.07
N THR A 73 -20.47 5.91 -1.65
CA THR A 73 -19.37 5.06 -1.18
C THR A 73 -18.44 4.74 -2.34
N MET A 74 -17.16 4.45 -2.05
CA MET A 74 -16.21 4.02 -3.08
C MET A 74 -16.72 2.80 -3.84
N ALA A 75 -17.44 1.89 -3.16
CA ALA A 75 -18.07 0.72 -3.77
C ALA A 75 -19.19 1.11 -4.74
N ALA A 76 -20.08 2.00 -4.34
CA ALA A 76 -21.17 2.48 -5.19
C ALA A 76 -20.63 3.24 -6.42
N ALA A 77 -19.60 4.08 -6.25
CA ALA A 77 -18.93 4.76 -7.36
C ALA A 77 -18.31 3.76 -8.34
N ALA A 78 -17.59 2.76 -7.85
CA ALA A 78 -16.99 1.73 -8.69
C ALA A 78 -18.04 0.86 -9.39
N ALA A 79 -19.16 0.53 -8.72
CA ALA A 79 -20.26 -0.21 -9.34
C ALA A 79 -20.89 0.56 -10.50
N LYS A 80 -21.11 1.88 -10.32
CA LYS A 80 -21.62 2.78 -11.37
C LYS A 80 -20.70 2.77 -12.60
N VAL A 81 -19.40 3.01 -12.40
CA VAL A 81 -18.43 3.05 -13.50
C VAL A 81 -18.28 1.67 -14.15
N SER A 82 -18.34 0.59 -13.37
CA SER A 82 -18.31 -0.76 -13.92
C SER A 82 -19.50 -1.02 -14.87
N ALA A 83 -20.71 -0.57 -14.50
CA ALA A 83 -21.88 -0.69 -15.36
C ALA A 83 -21.72 0.14 -16.67
N GLU A 84 -21.21 1.36 -16.59
CA GLU A 84 -20.95 2.21 -17.76
C GLU A 84 -19.88 1.62 -18.70
N LEU A 85 -18.91 0.90 -18.17
CA LEU A 85 -17.84 0.24 -18.91
C LEU A 85 -18.19 -1.19 -19.37
N GLY A 86 -19.37 -1.72 -19.00
CA GLY A 86 -19.77 -3.08 -19.27
C GLY A 86 -18.94 -4.14 -18.53
N ILE A 87 -18.37 -3.79 -17.38
CA ILE A 87 -17.62 -4.72 -16.52
C ILE A 87 -18.63 -5.52 -15.71
N THR A 88 -18.79 -6.79 -16.06
CA THR A 88 -19.79 -7.65 -15.41
C THR A 88 -19.37 -8.09 -14.02
N ARG A 89 -20.31 -8.55 -13.22
CA ARG A 89 -20.07 -9.18 -11.92
C ARG A 89 -19.15 -10.41 -12.07
N GLU A 90 -19.39 -11.22 -13.09
CA GLU A 90 -18.64 -12.43 -13.37
C GLU A 90 -17.16 -12.12 -13.64
N ALA A 91 -16.87 -11.11 -14.47
CA ALA A 91 -15.50 -10.68 -14.77
C ALA A 91 -14.77 -10.21 -13.49
N GLN A 92 -15.46 -9.49 -12.61
CA GLN A 92 -14.91 -9.04 -11.32
C GLN A 92 -14.63 -10.21 -10.38
N ASP A 93 -15.56 -11.17 -10.27
CA ASP A 93 -15.39 -12.34 -9.42
C ASP A 93 -14.27 -13.26 -9.94
N GLU A 94 -14.16 -13.44 -11.26
CA GLU A 94 -13.09 -14.23 -11.88
C GLU A 94 -11.72 -13.57 -11.64
N PHE A 95 -11.61 -12.26 -11.78
CA PHE A 95 -10.37 -11.53 -11.48
C PHE A 95 -9.98 -11.68 -9.99
N ALA A 96 -10.95 -11.49 -9.10
CA ALA A 96 -10.75 -11.62 -7.66
C ALA A 96 -10.36 -13.05 -7.25
N TYR A 97 -10.96 -14.06 -7.85
CA TYR A 97 -10.62 -15.46 -7.65
C TYR A 97 -9.17 -15.75 -8.07
N GLU A 98 -8.76 -15.28 -9.25
CA GLU A 98 -7.38 -15.41 -9.70
C GLU A 98 -6.39 -14.68 -8.77
N SER A 99 -6.76 -13.50 -8.23
CA SER A 99 -5.95 -12.79 -7.24
C SER A 99 -5.72 -13.65 -5.98
N GLN A 100 -6.75 -14.30 -5.46
CA GLN A 100 -6.65 -15.20 -4.31
C GLN A 100 -5.74 -16.42 -4.60
N LEU A 101 -5.92 -17.06 -5.76
CA LEU A 101 -5.10 -18.22 -6.13
C LEU A 101 -3.62 -17.86 -6.30
N ARG A 102 -3.34 -16.72 -6.92
CA ARG A 102 -1.97 -16.22 -7.11
C ARG A 102 -1.32 -15.90 -5.77
N ALA A 103 -2.04 -15.23 -4.87
CA ALA A 103 -1.54 -14.90 -3.53
C ALA A 103 -1.26 -16.15 -2.70
N ALA A 104 -2.15 -17.14 -2.73
CA ALA A 104 -1.95 -18.41 -2.05
C ALA A 104 -0.71 -19.13 -2.58
N ARG A 105 -0.58 -19.26 -3.91
CA ARG A 105 0.59 -19.87 -4.56
C ARG A 105 1.87 -19.15 -4.20
N ALA A 106 1.91 -17.81 -4.31
CA ALA A 106 3.09 -17.01 -4.01
C ALA A 106 3.53 -17.11 -2.55
N THR A 107 2.56 -17.25 -1.64
CA THR A 107 2.82 -17.47 -0.22
C THR A 107 3.43 -18.86 0.02
N GLU A 108 2.84 -19.90 -0.58
CA GLU A 108 3.30 -21.28 -0.42
C GLU A 108 4.68 -21.52 -1.07
N SER A 109 4.92 -20.94 -2.25
CA SER A 109 6.21 -21.02 -2.92
C SER A 109 7.33 -20.23 -2.24
N GLY A 110 6.96 -19.29 -1.34
CA GLY A 110 7.89 -18.40 -0.65
C GLY A 110 8.34 -17.21 -1.48
N GLU A 111 7.71 -16.92 -2.61
CA GLU A 111 8.02 -15.77 -3.46
C GLU A 111 7.85 -14.42 -2.72
N LEU A 112 6.98 -14.35 -1.72
CA LEU A 112 6.74 -13.15 -0.91
C LEU A 112 7.70 -13.01 0.28
N ARG A 113 8.56 -14.00 0.56
CA ARG A 113 9.38 -14.03 1.77
C ARG A 113 10.32 -12.83 1.90
N ASP A 114 10.86 -12.35 0.78
CA ASP A 114 11.79 -11.21 0.78
C ASP A 114 11.08 -9.86 0.97
N GLU A 115 9.75 -9.83 0.82
CA GLU A 115 8.91 -8.64 0.95
C GLU A 115 8.29 -8.53 2.35
N ILE A 116 8.16 -9.65 3.07
CA ILE A 116 7.45 -9.73 4.35
C ILE A 116 8.42 -9.66 5.52
N VAL A 117 8.13 -8.78 6.46
CA VAL A 117 8.79 -8.73 7.78
C VAL A 117 7.87 -9.38 8.80
N PRO A 118 8.25 -10.54 9.38
CA PRO A 118 7.45 -11.21 10.40
C PRO A 118 7.26 -10.33 11.64
N LEU A 119 6.04 -10.25 12.15
CA LEU A 119 5.68 -9.48 13.32
C LEU A 119 5.31 -10.37 14.50
N ARG A 120 5.79 -10.02 15.70
CA ARG A 120 5.34 -10.62 16.95
C ARG A 120 4.23 -9.75 17.54
N ILE A 121 3.03 -10.28 17.62
CA ILE A 121 1.87 -9.60 18.19
C ILE A 121 1.58 -10.21 19.57
N ALA A 122 1.60 -9.39 20.62
CA ALA A 122 1.29 -9.85 21.97
C ALA A 122 -0.13 -10.46 22.04
N LYS A 123 -0.24 -11.66 22.63
CA LYS A 123 -1.55 -12.27 22.89
C LYS A 123 -2.32 -11.45 23.91
N LYS A 124 -3.63 -11.28 23.66
CA LYS A 124 -4.56 -10.44 24.44
C LYS A 124 -4.26 -10.38 25.93
N GLY A 125 -3.95 -9.20 26.42
CA GLY A 125 -3.74 -8.86 27.80
C GLY A 125 -2.79 -7.68 27.87
N LYS A 126 -3.26 -6.45 27.88
CA LYS A 126 -2.52 -5.19 28.13
C LYS A 126 -1.12 -5.08 27.45
N GLY A 127 -0.93 -5.69 26.28
CA GLY A 127 0.34 -5.71 25.57
C GLY A 127 0.42 -4.64 24.48
N LYS A 128 1.51 -3.87 24.49
CA LYS A 128 1.93 -3.06 23.34
C LYS A 128 2.52 -3.98 22.27
N LEU A 129 2.42 -3.57 21.01
CA LEU A 129 3.09 -4.24 19.90
C LEU A 129 4.58 -4.43 20.24
N VAL A 130 5.07 -5.65 20.15
CA VAL A 130 6.48 -6.00 20.41
C VAL A 130 7.14 -6.24 19.07
N LEU A 131 7.90 -5.27 18.59
CA LEU A 131 8.82 -5.44 17.47
C LEU A 131 10.11 -6.10 18.00
N ASP A 132 10.06 -7.40 18.25
CA ASP A 132 11.26 -8.16 18.58
C ASP A 132 11.63 -9.06 17.39
N ALA A 133 12.86 -8.84 16.94
CA ALA A 133 13.58 -9.64 15.98
C ALA A 133 13.30 -9.40 14.49
N LEU A 134 13.86 -8.33 13.99
CA LEU A 134 14.49 -8.46 12.66
C LEU A 134 15.45 -9.67 12.72
N PRO A 135 15.42 -10.58 11.74
CA PRO A 135 16.43 -11.63 11.62
C PRO A 135 17.82 -11.04 11.78
N ALA A 136 18.77 -11.76 12.39
CA ALA A 136 20.12 -11.26 12.61
C ALA A 136 20.77 -10.67 11.35
N GLN A 137 20.41 -11.20 10.17
CA GLN A 137 20.80 -10.69 8.85
C GLN A 137 20.16 -9.33 8.50
N ALA A 138 18.97 -9.04 8.99
CA ALA A 138 18.34 -7.73 8.80
C ALA A 138 18.87 -6.70 9.81
N ARG A 139 19.25 -7.12 11.03
CA ARG A 139 19.96 -6.26 11.99
C ARG A 139 21.32 -5.82 11.47
N ALA A 140 22.03 -6.68 10.74
CA ALA A 140 23.31 -6.35 10.13
C ALA A 140 23.21 -5.40 8.93
N ARG A 141 22.00 -5.20 8.37
CA ARG A 141 21.76 -4.37 7.18
C ARG A 141 21.17 -2.98 7.48
N ILE A 142 20.78 -2.71 8.71
CA ILE A 142 20.39 -1.36 9.14
C ILE A 142 21.65 -0.75 9.78
N PRO A 143 22.34 0.19 9.13
CA PRO A 143 23.37 0.93 9.82
C PRO A 143 22.66 1.81 10.85
N VAL A 144 22.69 1.39 12.10
CA VAL A 144 22.58 2.35 13.18
C VAL A 144 23.85 3.17 13.04
N HIS A 145 23.75 4.42 12.56
CA HIS A 145 24.84 5.36 12.61
C HIS A 145 25.16 5.68 14.08
N ALA A 146 25.88 4.75 14.72
CA ALA A 146 26.87 5.16 15.64
C ALA A 146 28.00 5.70 14.76
N SER A 147 28.26 7.01 14.78
CA SER A 147 29.40 7.58 14.10
C SER A 147 30.65 6.84 14.59
N ALA A 148 31.18 5.93 13.79
CA ALA A 148 32.36 5.15 14.12
C ALA A 148 33.61 6.03 14.25
N ASN A 149 33.51 7.34 14.01
CA ASN A 149 34.61 8.29 13.94
C ASN A 149 34.50 9.45 14.93
N GLY A 150 33.66 9.37 15.98
CA GLY A 150 33.68 10.42 17.03
C GLY A 150 33.29 11.82 16.56
N SER A 151 32.83 12.03 15.33
CA SER A 151 32.27 13.28 14.88
C SER A 151 30.89 13.46 15.46
N ALA A 152 30.66 14.51 16.23
CA ALA A 152 29.35 14.87 16.74
C ALA A 152 28.35 14.96 15.59
N SER A 153 27.19 14.32 15.74
CA SER A 153 26.12 14.43 14.75
C SER A 153 25.63 15.90 14.72
N LEU A 154 24.99 16.32 13.64
CA LEU A 154 24.35 17.64 13.58
C LEU A 154 23.40 17.86 14.79
N TRP A 155 22.74 16.82 15.25
CA TRP A 155 21.88 16.81 16.44
C TRP A 155 22.63 17.11 17.73
N ASP A 156 23.90 16.71 17.83
CA ASP A 156 24.74 16.99 18.99
C ASP A 156 25.09 18.48 19.13
N HIS A 157 25.02 19.21 18.02
CA HIS A 157 25.28 20.67 17.98
C HIS A 157 24.03 21.52 18.21
N VAL A 158 22.84 21.02 17.80
CA VAL A 158 21.59 21.80 17.84
C VAL A 158 20.61 21.37 18.94
N THR A 159 20.84 20.22 19.58
CA THR A 159 19.96 19.70 20.64
C THR A 159 20.70 19.66 21.97
N PRO A 160 20.30 20.46 22.97
CA PRO A 160 20.86 20.38 24.32
C PRO A 160 20.79 18.96 24.86
N PRO A 161 21.79 18.48 25.62
CA PRO A 161 21.83 17.11 26.15
C PRO A 161 20.55 16.68 26.88
N GLU A 162 19.92 17.60 27.61
CA GLU A 162 18.68 17.40 28.35
C GLU A 162 17.43 17.24 27.47
N MET A 163 17.50 17.71 26.22
CA MET A 163 16.42 17.57 25.22
C MET A 163 16.61 16.37 24.28
N ARG A 164 17.76 15.68 24.39
CA ARG A 164 17.99 14.51 23.56
C ARG A 164 17.03 13.40 23.98
N PRO A 165 16.34 12.76 23.01
CA PRO A 165 15.45 11.67 23.34
C PRO A 165 16.26 10.57 24.02
N ASP A 166 15.85 10.18 25.26
CA ASP A 166 16.38 8.99 25.90
C ASP A 166 16.12 7.79 25.01
N PRO A 167 17.15 7.11 24.48
CA PRO A 167 16.96 5.91 23.64
C PRO A 167 16.11 4.84 24.31
N LYS A 168 16.09 4.78 25.66
CA LYS A 168 15.25 3.86 26.43
C LYS A 168 13.78 4.30 26.46
N ARG A 169 13.50 5.61 26.34
CA ARG A 169 12.14 6.16 26.37
C ARG A 169 11.39 5.95 25.06
N PHE A 170 12.11 5.81 23.95
CA PHE A 170 11.58 5.52 22.62
C PHE A 170 11.83 4.07 22.19
N SER A 171 12.28 3.20 23.11
CA SER A 171 12.31 1.78 22.82
C SER A 171 10.86 1.26 22.76
N PRO A 172 10.34 0.94 21.57
CA PRO A 172 9.02 0.32 21.43
C PRO A 172 9.04 -1.14 21.93
N TYR A 173 10.17 -1.59 22.50
CA TYR A 173 10.42 -2.97 22.85
C TYR A 173 9.88 -3.26 24.24
N VAL A 174 8.92 -4.15 24.31
CA VAL A 174 8.56 -4.80 25.57
C VAL A 174 9.65 -5.83 25.88
N THR A 175 10.43 -5.56 26.93
CA THR A 175 11.38 -6.53 27.46
C THR A 175 10.63 -7.44 28.45
N GLY A 176 10.54 -8.72 28.14
CA GLY A 176 9.93 -9.75 28.98
C GLY A 176 9.32 -10.90 28.17
N ASP A 177 9.12 -12.04 28.77
CA ASP A 177 8.48 -13.21 28.18
C ASP A 177 6.94 -13.00 28.07
N VAL A 178 6.52 -12.12 27.16
CA VAL A 178 5.09 -11.95 26.85
C VAL A 178 4.71 -12.95 25.78
N PRO A 179 3.67 -13.77 25.99
CA PRO A 179 3.17 -14.66 24.95
C PRO A 179 2.80 -13.87 23.69
N PHE A 180 3.29 -14.29 22.56
CA PHE A 180 3.04 -13.63 21.28
C PHE A 180 2.48 -14.60 20.23
N THR A 181 1.86 -14.05 19.22
CA THR A 181 1.56 -14.74 17.94
C THR A 181 2.51 -14.20 16.91
N LEU A 182 3.18 -15.07 16.16
CA LEU A 182 3.97 -14.68 15.00
C LEU A 182 3.03 -14.52 13.81
N VAL A 183 3.05 -13.34 13.19
CA VAL A 183 2.35 -13.06 11.94
C VAL A 183 3.41 -12.91 10.86
N GLU A 184 3.46 -13.87 9.95
CA GLU A 184 4.43 -13.98 8.85
C GLU A 184 3.76 -14.19 7.48
N ARG A 185 2.44 -14.09 7.44
CA ARG A 185 1.61 -14.21 6.24
C ARG A 185 0.52 -13.18 6.28
N ASP A 186 0.09 -12.74 5.13
CA ASP A 186 -1.11 -11.93 5.00
C ASP A 186 -2.35 -12.78 5.32
N GLU A 187 -3.11 -12.36 6.34
CA GLU A 187 -4.23 -13.12 6.91
C GLU A 187 -5.46 -13.23 5.99
N PRO A 188 -5.74 -12.25 5.09
CA PRO A 188 -6.93 -12.30 4.24
C PRO A 188 -6.89 -13.33 3.11
N ILE A 189 -5.73 -13.93 2.83
CA ILE A 189 -5.56 -14.88 1.72
C ILE A 189 -6.44 -16.12 1.94
N ARG A 190 -7.26 -16.45 0.94
CA ARG A 190 -8.17 -17.59 0.94
C ARG A 190 -7.74 -18.62 -0.11
N ALA A 191 -6.90 -19.56 0.30
CA ALA A 191 -6.45 -20.66 -0.57
C ALA A 191 -7.60 -21.58 -0.99
N ASP A 192 -8.69 -21.59 -0.23
CA ASP A 192 -9.92 -22.35 -0.47
C ASP A 192 -11.01 -21.54 -1.20
N ALA A 193 -10.67 -20.40 -1.80
CA ALA A 193 -11.61 -19.58 -2.56
C ALA A 193 -12.30 -20.41 -3.64
N SER A 194 -13.59 -20.16 -3.86
CA SER A 194 -14.42 -20.85 -4.84
C SER A 194 -15.28 -19.86 -5.61
N LEU A 195 -15.19 -19.85 -6.93
CA LEU A 195 -16.03 -19.02 -7.79
C LEU A 195 -17.52 -19.24 -7.54
N GLU A 196 -17.93 -20.48 -7.27
CA GLU A 196 -19.32 -20.79 -6.97
C GLU A 196 -19.78 -20.10 -5.68
N ALA A 197 -18.94 -20.09 -4.64
CA ALA A 197 -19.25 -19.41 -3.39
C ALA A 197 -19.25 -17.88 -3.57
N MET A 198 -18.29 -17.33 -4.33
CA MET A 198 -18.20 -15.89 -4.61
C MET A 198 -19.43 -15.37 -5.34
N ARG A 199 -19.94 -16.10 -6.34
CA ARG A 199 -21.13 -15.74 -7.11
C ARG A 199 -22.42 -15.68 -6.27
N LYS A 200 -22.47 -16.38 -5.14
CA LYS A 200 -23.63 -16.40 -4.23
C LYS A 200 -23.67 -15.18 -3.28
N LEU A 201 -22.59 -14.40 -3.20
CA LEU A 201 -22.54 -13.27 -2.31
C LEU A 201 -23.42 -12.11 -2.79
N ALA A 202 -24.13 -11.50 -1.85
CA ALA A 202 -24.91 -10.30 -2.12
C ALA A 202 -23.99 -9.12 -2.44
N PRO A 203 -24.40 -8.23 -3.35
CA PRO A 203 -23.69 -6.96 -3.57
C PRO A 203 -23.62 -6.12 -2.29
N LEU A 204 -22.55 -5.34 -2.15
CA LEU A 204 -22.37 -4.38 -1.06
C LEU A 204 -23.40 -3.25 -1.12
N ASP A 205 -23.74 -2.81 -2.32
CA ASP A 205 -24.79 -1.82 -2.56
C ASP A 205 -25.92 -2.46 -3.40
N PRO A 206 -27.20 -2.13 -3.14
CA PRO A 206 -28.33 -2.66 -3.89
C PRO A 206 -28.20 -2.42 -5.40
N GLY A 207 -28.26 -3.50 -6.18
CA GLY A 207 -28.12 -3.44 -7.64
C GLY A 207 -26.69 -3.27 -8.16
N GLY A 208 -25.69 -3.23 -7.26
CA GLY A 208 -24.28 -3.15 -7.63
C GLY A 208 -23.68 -4.51 -8.01
N THR A 209 -22.41 -4.48 -8.42
CA THR A 209 -21.63 -5.68 -8.81
C THR A 209 -20.50 -6.01 -7.84
N LEU A 210 -20.19 -5.12 -6.91
CA LEU A 210 -19.15 -5.31 -5.92
C LEU A 210 -19.68 -6.12 -4.73
N THR A 211 -18.85 -7.03 -4.24
CA THR A 211 -19.15 -7.90 -3.10
C THR A 211 -17.96 -8.01 -2.16
N ALA A 212 -18.15 -8.63 -1.01
CA ALA A 212 -17.08 -8.96 -0.08
C ALA A 212 -16.00 -9.91 -0.67
N ALA A 213 -16.23 -10.53 -1.81
CA ALA A 213 -15.26 -11.41 -2.46
C ALA A 213 -14.42 -10.70 -3.53
N ASN A 214 -14.93 -9.63 -4.15
CA ASN A 214 -14.21 -8.87 -5.19
C ASN A 214 -13.77 -7.47 -4.72
N ALA A 215 -13.83 -7.26 -3.39
CA ALA A 215 -13.32 -6.11 -2.67
C ALA A 215 -12.40 -6.56 -1.53
N PRO A 216 -11.36 -5.81 -1.17
CA PRO A 216 -10.58 -6.08 0.05
C PRO A 216 -11.40 -5.80 1.30
N GLY A 217 -11.06 -6.47 2.40
CA GLY A 217 -11.66 -6.23 3.71
C GLY A 217 -11.06 -5.03 4.45
N VAL A 218 -11.43 -4.87 5.72
CA VAL A 218 -10.79 -3.96 6.67
C VAL A 218 -9.44 -4.56 7.08
N ASN A 219 -8.35 -3.84 6.86
CA ASN A 219 -7.01 -4.37 7.04
C ASN A 219 -6.09 -3.37 7.76
N ASP A 220 -5.25 -3.88 8.64
CA ASP A 220 -4.12 -3.16 9.20
C ASP A 220 -2.86 -3.56 8.44
N GLY A 221 -1.93 -2.63 8.24
CA GLY A 221 -0.68 -2.95 7.57
C GLY A 221 0.28 -1.77 7.47
N ALA A 222 1.54 -2.09 7.19
CA ALA A 222 2.58 -1.11 6.95
C ALA A 222 3.56 -1.60 5.89
N ALA A 223 4.14 -0.69 5.13
CA ALA A 223 5.21 -0.96 4.20
C ALA A 223 6.21 0.20 4.19
N ALA A 224 7.50 -0.12 4.04
CA ALA A 224 8.56 0.88 4.02
C ALA A 224 9.65 0.52 3.01
N LEU A 225 10.22 1.54 2.39
CA LEU A 225 11.36 1.46 1.49
C LEU A 225 12.44 2.44 1.96
N VAL A 226 13.69 2.02 1.87
CA VAL A 226 14.84 2.91 2.05
C VAL A 226 15.28 3.37 0.66
N LEU A 227 15.32 4.67 0.48
CA LEU A 227 15.73 5.34 -0.75
C LEU A 227 17.06 6.06 -0.53
N SER A 228 17.92 6.06 -1.51
CA SER A 228 19.16 6.85 -1.50
C SER A 228 19.52 7.29 -2.93
N SER A 229 20.45 8.25 -3.03
CA SER A 229 21.10 8.51 -4.31
C SER A 229 21.97 7.32 -4.71
N ALA A 230 22.21 7.16 -6.02
CA ALA A 230 23.12 6.11 -6.52
C ALA A 230 24.55 6.30 -6.00
N ASP A 231 24.99 7.57 -5.83
CA ASP A 231 26.32 7.90 -5.32
C ASP A 231 26.47 7.52 -3.84
N TYR A 232 25.47 7.80 -3.04
CA TYR A 232 25.44 7.38 -1.64
C TYR A 232 25.50 5.85 -1.52
N ALA A 233 24.68 5.14 -2.28
CA ALA A 233 24.67 3.68 -2.26
C ALA A 233 26.06 3.12 -2.60
N ARG A 234 26.68 3.61 -3.68
CA ARG A 234 28.03 3.16 -4.11
C ARG A 234 29.09 3.46 -3.06
N SER A 235 29.12 4.67 -2.51
CA SER A 235 30.16 5.08 -1.54
C SER A 235 30.07 4.31 -0.22
N HIS A 236 28.91 3.77 0.12
CA HIS A 236 28.65 2.99 1.32
C HIS A 236 28.61 1.47 1.06
N GLY A 237 28.89 1.01 -0.16
CA GLY A 237 28.91 -0.40 -0.50
C GLY A 237 27.52 -1.06 -0.52
N TYR A 238 26.44 -0.29 -0.69
CA TYR A 238 25.11 -0.83 -0.84
C TYR A 238 24.82 -1.18 -2.29
N GLU A 239 24.18 -2.33 -2.50
CA GLU A 239 23.64 -2.73 -3.79
C GLU A 239 22.16 -2.28 -3.87
N PRO A 240 21.79 -1.36 -4.77
CA PRO A 240 20.40 -0.97 -4.95
C PRO A 240 19.55 -2.16 -5.44
N LEU A 241 18.36 -2.30 -4.86
CA LEU A 241 17.41 -3.32 -5.32
C LEU A 241 16.74 -2.93 -6.65
N GLY A 242 16.65 -1.64 -6.94
CA GLY A 242 16.09 -1.07 -8.16
C GLY A 242 16.18 0.44 -8.15
N THR A 243 15.78 1.06 -9.23
CA THR A 243 15.82 2.52 -9.41
C THR A 243 14.42 3.05 -9.67
N ILE A 244 14.03 4.08 -8.93
CA ILE A 244 12.83 4.88 -9.24
C ILE A 244 13.18 5.76 -10.43
N VAL A 245 12.49 5.56 -11.56
CA VAL A 245 12.75 6.31 -12.79
C VAL A 245 11.92 7.59 -12.80
N ASP A 246 10.62 7.48 -12.53
CA ASP A 246 9.70 8.61 -12.62
C ASP A 246 8.40 8.33 -11.85
N HIS A 247 7.62 9.40 -11.63
CA HIS A 247 6.33 9.36 -10.98
C HIS A 247 5.35 10.31 -11.70
N ALA A 248 4.13 9.87 -11.94
CA ALA A 248 3.07 10.72 -12.45
C ALA A 248 1.80 10.59 -11.59
N CYS A 249 1.02 11.66 -11.58
CA CYS A 249 -0.31 11.66 -10.99
C CYS A 249 -1.33 12.18 -11.99
N ALA A 250 -2.58 11.74 -11.81
CA ALA A 250 -3.75 12.21 -12.54
C ALA A 250 -4.89 12.45 -11.55
N ALA A 251 -5.85 13.26 -11.96
CA ALA A 251 -7.10 13.45 -11.24
C ALA A 251 -8.25 13.59 -12.23
N TRP A 252 -9.41 13.13 -11.84
CA TRP A 252 -10.64 13.20 -12.62
C TRP A 252 -11.84 13.39 -11.68
N ASP A 253 -13.04 13.37 -12.23
CA ASP A 253 -14.26 13.38 -11.44
C ASP A 253 -14.20 12.28 -10.36
N PRO A 254 -14.43 12.61 -9.08
CA PRO A 254 -14.32 11.66 -7.96
C PRO A 254 -15.14 10.39 -8.13
N ALA A 255 -16.32 10.46 -8.77
CA ALA A 255 -17.13 9.28 -9.06
C ALA A 255 -16.43 8.29 -10.01
N TYR A 256 -15.43 8.71 -10.77
CA TYR A 256 -14.67 7.90 -11.73
C TYR A 256 -13.28 7.49 -11.21
N LEU A 257 -13.10 7.40 -9.91
CA LEU A 257 -11.82 6.99 -9.29
C LEU A 257 -11.25 5.69 -9.87
N GLN A 258 -12.10 4.82 -10.40
CA GLN A 258 -11.70 3.55 -11.02
C GLN A 258 -10.79 3.71 -12.25
N LEU A 259 -10.86 4.86 -12.94
CA LEU A 259 -10.11 5.11 -14.18
C LEU A 259 -8.77 5.81 -13.95
N VAL A 260 -8.59 6.46 -12.81
CA VAL A 260 -7.42 7.33 -12.57
C VAL A 260 -6.07 6.58 -12.49
N PRO A 261 -5.98 5.28 -12.08
CA PRO A 261 -4.72 4.55 -12.18
C PRO A 261 -4.23 4.43 -13.62
N ALA A 262 -5.14 4.12 -14.55
CA ALA A 262 -4.82 4.05 -15.97
C ALA A 262 -4.36 5.41 -16.54
N MET A 263 -5.01 6.50 -16.12
CA MET A 263 -4.64 7.86 -16.52
C MET A 263 -3.25 8.26 -16.03
N ALA A 264 -2.95 7.95 -14.76
CA ALA A 264 -1.64 8.22 -14.16
C ALA A 264 -0.54 7.39 -14.85
N ALA A 265 -0.79 6.10 -15.07
CA ALA A 265 0.14 5.22 -15.78
C ALA A 265 0.35 5.64 -17.23
N TYR A 266 -0.70 6.00 -17.97
CA TYR A 266 -0.58 6.50 -19.32
C TYR A 266 0.32 7.74 -19.41
N LYS A 267 0.05 8.74 -18.57
CA LYS A 267 0.86 9.96 -18.47
C LYS A 267 2.32 9.66 -18.11
N LEU A 268 2.56 8.68 -17.24
CA LEU A 268 3.89 8.24 -16.84
C LEU A 268 4.65 7.63 -18.02
N LEU A 269 4.00 6.74 -18.77
CA LEU A 269 4.59 6.06 -19.92
C LEU A 269 4.87 7.04 -21.06
N GLU A 270 3.89 7.90 -21.41
CA GLU A 270 4.04 8.93 -22.44
C GLU A 270 5.27 9.80 -22.17
N ARG A 271 5.42 10.27 -20.93
CA ARG A 271 6.54 11.14 -20.53
C ARG A 271 7.90 10.45 -20.63
N ASN A 272 7.93 9.13 -20.47
CA ASN A 272 9.16 8.34 -20.55
C ASN A 272 9.39 7.67 -21.91
N GLY A 273 8.52 7.94 -22.91
CA GLY A 273 8.62 7.33 -24.24
C GLY A 273 8.42 5.82 -24.24
N LEU A 274 7.67 5.29 -23.27
CA LEU A 274 7.41 3.87 -23.11
C LEU A 274 5.98 3.52 -23.54
N THR A 275 5.80 2.28 -23.94
CA THR A 275 4.48 1.68 -24.21
C THR A 275 4.13 0.66 -23.13
N PRO A 276 2.85 0.33 -22.93
CA PRO A 276 2.47 -0.73 -21.98
C PRO A 276 3.15 -2.07 -22.24
N ALA A 277 3.46 -2.40 -23.49
CA ALA A 277 4.11 -3.64 -23.88
C ALA A 277 5.58 -3.76 -23.42
N GLN A 278 6.22 -2.63 -23.11
CA GLN A 278 7.60 -2.57 -22.60
C GLN A 278 7.69 -2.68 -21.08
N ILE A 279 6.56 -2.76 -20.41
CA ILE A 279 6.50 -2.92 -18.95
C ILE A 279 6.37 -4.41 -18.62
N ASP A 280 7.33 -4.90 -17.88
CA ASP A 280 7.46 -6.32 -17.52
C ASP A 280 6.61 -6.72 -16.32
N ILE A 281 6.47 -5.82 -15.35
CA ILE A 281 5.68 -6.02 -14.13
C ILE A 281 4.68 -4.88 -13.97
N TRP A 282 3.42 -5.25 -13.78
CA TRP A 282 2.33 -4.35 -13.47
C TRP A 282 1.74 -4.69 -12.10
N GLU A 283 1.91 -3.81 -11.13
CA GLU A 283 1.19 -3.82 -9.86
C GLU A 283 0.14 -2.72 -9.86
N VAL A 284 -1.10 -3.11 -10.04
CA VAL A 284 -2.28 -2.23 -9.99
C VAL A 284 -3.01 -2.51 -8.69
N ASN A 285 -3.08 -1.55 -7.78
CA ASN A 285 -3.75 -1.77 -6.51
C ASN A 285 -5.22 -2.12 -6.71
N GLU A 286 -5.63 -3.24 -6.15
CA GLU A 286 -7.00 -3.74 -6.22
C GLU A 286 -7.85 -3.11 -5.12
N ALA A 287 -8.10 -1.79 -5.20
CA ALA A 287 -9.11 -1.20 -4.31
C ALA A 287 -10.47 -1.92 -4.45
N PHE A 288 -10.73 -2.41 -5.65
CA PHE A 288 -11.72 -3.41 -6.05
C PHE A 288 -11.16 -4.16 -7.26
N ALA A 289 -11.60 -5.39 -7.51
CA ALA A 289 -11.24 -6.14 -8.71
C ALA A 289 -11.52 -5.33 -9.99
N ALA A 290 -12.64 -4.59 -10.01
CA ALA A 290 -13.03 -3.72 -11.11
C ALA A 290 -12.00 -2.63 -11.44
N VAL A 291 -11.32 -2.07 -10.44
CA VAL A 291 -10.30 -1.01 -10.63
C VAL A 291 -9.08 -1.57 -11.39
N ALA A 292 -8.57 -2.70 -10.95
CA ALA A 292 -7.43 -3.33 -11.59
C ALA A 292 -7.79 -3.84 -12.99
N TRP A 293 -8.94 -4.45 -13.15
CA TRP A 293 -9.45 -4.94 -14.43
C TRP A 293 -9.62 -3.80 -15.45
N SER A 294 -10.30 -2.70 -15.06
CA SER A 294 -10.50 -1.55 -15.94
C SER A 294 -9.19 -0.84 -16.31
N THR A 295 -8.24 -0.78 -15.36
CA THR A 295 -6.91 -0.22 -15.62
C THR A 295 -6.18 -1.02 -16.70
N ALA A 296 -6.21 -2.34 -16.62
CA ALA A 296 -5.62 -3.22 -17.64
C ALA A 296 -6.24 -2.98 -19.01
N ILE A 297 -7.56 -3.00 -19.10
CA ILE A 297 -8.27 -2.79 -20.37
C ILE A 297 -7.99 -1.40 -20.97
N ARG A 298 -7.99 -0.35 -20.13
CA ARG A 298 -7.71 1.02 -20.59
C ARG A 298 -6.29 1.22 -21.12
N LEU A 299 -5.34 0.47 -20.59
CA LEU A 299 -3.95 0.47 -21.06
C LEU A 299 -3.68 -0.54 -22.19
N GLY A 300 -4.67 -1.33 -22.60
CA GLY A 300 -4.51 -2.40 -23.59
C GLY A 300 -3.67 -3.57 -23.09
N ILE A 301 -3.70 -3.83 -21.78
CA ILE A 301 -2.99 -4.93 -21.15
C ILE A 301 -3.98 -6.07 -20.89
N ASP A 302 -3.57 -7.31 -21.13
CA ASP A 302 -4.34 -8.47 -20.70
C ASP A 302 -4.45 -8.47 -19.15
N PRO A 303 -5.67 -8.49 -18.57
CA PRO A 303 -5.85 -8.54 -17.11
C PRO A 303 -5.10 -9.68 -16.42
N LYS A 304 -4.77 -10.75 -17.15
CA LYS A 304 -3.97 -11.85 -16.60
C LYS A 304 -2.49 -11.52 -16.41
N LYS A 305 -2.02 -10.39 -16.97
CA LYS A 305 -0.61 -9.96 -16.89
C LYS A 305 -0.35 -8.94 -15.77
N ILE A 306 -1.37 -8.53 -15.04
CA ILE A 306 -1.20 -7.65 -13.87
C ILE A 306 -1.30 -8.44 -12.59
N ASN A 307 -0.66 -7.96 -11.51
CA ASN A 307 -0.71 -8.54 -10.17
C ASN A 307 -0.40 -10.05 -10.16
N LEU A 308 0.75 -10.42 -10.71
CA LEU A 308 1.11 -11.83 -10.95
C LEU A 308 1.23 -12.68 -9.68
N LEU A 309 1.45 -12.03 -8.54
CA LEU A 309 1.52 -12.68 -7.23
C LEU A 309 0.23 -12.53 -6.41
N GLY A 310 -0.85 -12.01 -7.00
CA GLY A 310 -2.06 -11.57 -6.32
C GLY A 310 -2.00 -10.09 -5.94
N GLY A 311 -3.13 -9.55 -5.51
CA GLY A 311 -3.26 -8.13 -5.17
C GLY A 311 -4.08 -7.89 -3.89
N ALA A 312 -4.55 -6.66 -3.72
CA ALA A 312 -5.17 -6.22 -2.48
C ALA A 312 -6.47 -6.95 -2.11
N VAL A 313 -7.20 -7.51 -3.08
CA VAL A 313 -8.36 -8.38 -2.79
C VAL A 313 -7.94 -9.59 -1.97
N ALA A 314 -6.72 -10.11 -2.20
CA ALA A 314 -6.18 -11.25 -1.49
C ALA A 314 -5.35 -10.84 -0.26
N PHE A 315 -4.45 -9.85 -0.40
CA PHE A 315 -3.54 -9.43 0.68
C PHE A 315 -4.17 -8.46 1.68
N GLY A 316 -5.27 -7.80 1.30
CA GLY A 316 -5.84 -6.68 2.03
C GLY A 316 -5.40 -5.31 1.46
N HIS A 317 -6.16 -4.28 1.86
CA HIS A 317 -5.94 -2.91 1.42
C HIS A 317 -5.85 -1.94 2.61
N PRO A 318 -4.76 -2.00 3.41
CA PRO A 318 -4.48 -0.95 4.39
C PRO A 318 -4.15 0.34 3.63
N LEU A 319 -5.09 1.31 3.61
CA LEU A 319 -5.12 2.44 2.66
C LEU A 319 -3.76 3.13 2.53
N GLY A 320 -3.23 3.66 3.65
CA GLY A 320 -1.97 4.40 3.66
C GLY A 320 -0.73 3.57 3.32
N ALA A 321 -0.76 2.24 3.50
CA ALA A 321 0.37 1.34 3.27
C ALA A 321 0.43 0.80 1.83
N SER A 322 -0.71 0.63 1.17
CA SER A 322 -0.83 -0.12 -0.08
C SER A 322 0.07 0.39 -1.20
N GLY A 323 0.19 1.71 -1.35
CA GLY A 323 1.05 2.30 -2.38
C GLY A 323 2.54 1.95 -2.22
N ALA A 324 3.04 1.92 -0.98
CA ALA A 324 4.42 1.49 -0.71
C ALA A 324 4.59 -0.02 -0.88
N ARG A 325 3.59 -0.83 -0.49
CA ARG A 325 3.59 -2.28 -0.70
C ARG A 325 3.72 -2.63 -2.18
N ILE A 326 2.90 -2.05 -3.06
CA ILE A 326 2.97 -2.37 -4.50
C ILE A 326 4.29 -1.90 -5.13
N ALA A 327 4.87 -0.79 -4.67
CA ALA A 327 6.19 -0.34 -5.13
C ALA A 327 7.29 -1.34 -4.74
N ALA A 328 7.29 -1.83 -3.51
CA ALA A 328 8.22 -2.88 -3.06
C ALA A 328 8.04 -4.17 -3.85
N SER A 329 6.80 -4.61 -4.07
CA SER A 329 6.48 -5.82 -4.83
C SER A 329 6.99 -5.76 -6.27
N VAL A 330 6.84 -4.62 -6.95
CA VAL A 330 7.43 -4.40 -8.29
C VAL A 330 8.94 -4.65 -8.29
N VAL A 331 9.66 -4.08 -7.31
CA VAL A 331 11.12 -4.25 -7.21
C VAL A 331 11.50 -5.73 -7.06
N HIS A 332 10.85 -6.42 -6.13
CA HIS A 332 11.16 -7.83 -5.86
C HIS A 332 10.80 -8.74 -7.03
N GLN A 333 9.68 -8.51 -7.70
CA GLN A 333 9.28 -9.26 -8.89
C GLN A 333 10.28 -9.05 -10.05
N LEU A 334 10.69 -7.79 -10.31
CA LEU A 334 11.69 -7.49 -11.34
C LEU A 334 13.04 -8.18 -11.02
N ARG A 335 13.49 -8.16 -9.78
CA ARG A 335 14.73 -8.85 -9.37
C ARG A 335 14.67 -10.36 -9.62
N ARG A 336 13.56 -11.02 -9.27
CA ARG A 336 13.37 -12.45 -9.49
C ARG A 336 13.40 -12.83 -10.97
N ARG A 337 12.93 -11.98 -11.85
CA ARG A 337 12.96 -12.23 -13.31
C ARG A 337 14.26 -11.81 -14.00
N GLY A 338 15.19 -11.16 -13.29
CA GLY A 338 16.48 -10.73 -13.84
C GLY A 338 16.50 -9.30 -14.39
N GLY A 339 15.48 -8.49 -14.09
CA GLY A 339 15.44 -7.07 -14.44
C GLY A 339 14.24 -6.66 -15.30
N GLY A 340 14.27 -5.42 -15.77
CA GLY A 340 13.24 -4.83 -16.63
C GLY A 340 12.57 -3.59 -16.05
N TYR A 341 11.45 -3.18 -16.65
CA TYR A 341 10.62 -2.08 -16.19
C TYR A 341 9.37 -2.58 -15.48
N GLY A 342 8.98 -1.89 -14.42
CA GLY A 342 7.73 -2.15 -13.72
C GLY A 342 7.00 -0.88 -13.35
N VAL A 343 5.69 -0.96 -13.28
CA VAL A 343 4.81 0.12 -12.87
C VAL A 343 3.97 -0.30 -11.70
N ALA A 344 4.03 0.48 -10.63
CA ALA A 344 3.09 0.44 -9.52
C ALA A 344 2.07 1.58 -9.70
N THR A 345 0.77 1.28 -9.75
CA THR A 345 -0.27 2.31 -9.89
C THR A 345 -1.45 2.06 -8.96
N ILE A 346 -2.06 3.13 -8.49
CA ILE A 346 -3.11 3.10 -7.46
C ILE A 346 -4.11 4.23 -7.66
N CYS A 347 -5.40 3.96 -7.45
CA CYS A 347 -6.42 4.99 -7.28
C CYS A 347 -6.41 5.54 -5.84
N SER A 348 -7.04 6.68 -5.65
CA SER A 348 -7.18 7.31 -4.35
C SER A 348 -8.49 8.08 -4.25
N GLY A 349 -9.05 8.14 -3.05
CA GLY A 349 -10.24 8.93 -2.77
C GLY A 349 -10.14 10.37 -3.31
N GLY A 350 -11.27 10.93 -3.75
CA GLY A 350 -11.32 12.23 -4.42
C GLY A 350 -10.91 12.19 -5.90
N GLY A 351 -11.04 11.02 -6.56
CA GLY A 351 -10.77 10.86 -8.00
C GLY A 351 -9.32 11.06 -8.37
N GLN A 352 -8.39 10.67 -7.52
CA GLN A 352 -6.95 10.81 -7.75
C GLN A 352 -6.30 9.47 -8.08
N GLY A 353 -5.22 9.49 -8.86
CA GLY A 353 -4.41 8.33 -9.19
C GLY A 353 -2.93 8.67 -9.24
N ASP A 354 -2.10 7.70 -8.87
CA ASP A 354 -0.64 7.80 -8.90
C ASP A 354 -0.04 6.59 -9.58
N ALA A 355 1.08 6.80 -10.27
CA ALA A 355 1.87 5.74 -10.90
C ALA A 355 3.36 6.01 -10.71
N LEU A 356 4.11 4.97 -10.37
CA LEU A 356 5.56 4.99 -10.17
C LEU A 356 6.22 4.02 -11.16
N LEU A 357 7.20 4.52 -11.91
CA LEU A 357 8.02 3.72 -12.83
C LEU A 357 9.31 3.30 -12.12
N ILE A 358 9.56 2.01 -12.12
CA ILE A 358 10.72 1.40 -11.47
C ILE A 358 11.49 0.58 -12.52
N LYS A 359 12.82 0.61 -12.44
CA LYS A 359 13.73 -0.19 -13.26
C LYS A 359 14.64 -1.03 -12.39
N VAL A 360 14.88 -2.25 -12.79
CA VAL A 360 15.90 -3.15 -12.23
C VAL A 360 16.79 -3.65 -13.38
N GLY A 361 18.11 -3.67 -13.18
CA GLY A 361 19.07 -4.05 -14.21
C GLY A 361 19.61 -2.91 -15.04
#